data_4fcce20e2ad277165208ba4d27c23ad9
#
_entry.id   4fcce20e2ad277165208ba4d27c23ad9
#
_cell.length_a   1.000
_cell.length_b   1.000
_cell.length_c   1.000
_cell.angle_alpha   90.00
_cell.angle_beta   90.00
_cell.angle_gamma   90.00
#
_symmetry.space_group_name_H-M   'P 1'
#
loop_
_entity.id
_entity.type
_entity.pdbx_description
1 polymer ?
#
loop_
_entity_poly.entity_id
_entity_poly.type
_entity_poly.pdbx_seq_one_letter_code
_entity_poly.pdbx_strand_id
1 'polypeptide(L)'
;MKVDLLTAATILVLSAALIPFATNAPAARTAAASESGTPLGPVDTYFVTQTSLGTPFQVDAGRVALAKGTTQAIRSYADLMVSSHITVNDALLAVLKNKAPVPPPTLLKASYATTVSSLQHESGSTLDADYVRGQVNYQKANAALYEYEIANGTDPDLKTFAQETLPKIQDHLARALKLQAAEK
;
A
#
# COMPACT_ATOMS: atom_id res chain seq x y z
N MET A 1 -64.37 12.96 -41.03
CA MET A 1 -64.83 11.99 -42.07
C MET A 1 -64.31 10.64 -41.66
N LYS A 2 -65.20 9.81 -41.10
CA LYS A 2 -65.72 8.56 -41.68
C LYS A 2 -64.64 7.51 -41.88
N VAL A 3 -64.69 6.29 -41.49
CA VAL A 3 -65.73 5.40 -40.91
C VAL A 3 -65.04 4.13 -40.53
N ASP A 4 -65.49 3.52 -39.45
CA ASP A 4 -65.72 2.10 -39.14
C ASP A 4 -65.15 1.03 -40.08
N LEU A 5 -64.65 -0.11 -39.53
CA LEU A 5 -65.50 -1.31 -39.48
C LEU A 5 -64.84 -2.43 -38.67
N LEU A 6 -65.64 -2.97 -37.78
CA LEU A 6 -65.46 -4.27 -37.09
C LEU A 6 -65.30 -5.43 -38.07
N THR A 7 -64.48 -6.42 -37.67
CA THR A 7 -64.94 -7.82 -37.87
C THR A 7 -64.31 -8.71 -36.78
N ALA A 8 -65.19 -9.36 -36.09
CA ALA A 8 -64.97 -10.46 -35.15
C ALA A 8 -64.69 -11.76 -35.86
N ALA A 9 -63.75 -12.55 -35.37
CA ALA A 9 -63.74 -14.01 -35.64
C ALA A 9 -62.99 -14.75 -34.56
N THR A 10 -63.74 -15.40 -33.74
CA THR A 10 -63.76 -16.82 -33.37
C THR A 10 -62.56 -17.35 -32.58
N ILE A 11 -62.89 -17.70 -31.35
CA ILE A 11 -62.17 -18.45 -30.34
C ILE A 11 -61.86 -19.88 -30.81
N LEU A 12 -60.61 -20.32 -30.73
CA LEU A 12 -60.29 -21.71 -30.69
C LEU A 12 -59.43 -21.96 -29.42
N VAL A 13 -60.08 -22.55 -28.42
CA VAL A 13 -59.38 -23.00 -27.18
C VAL A 13 -58.66 -24.29 -27.48
N LEU A 14 -57.32 -24.24 -27.48
CA LEU A 14 -56.50 -25.44 -27.49
C LEU A 14 -55.80 -25.53 -26.15
N SER A 15 -56.30 -26.41 -25.31
CA SER A 15 -55.70 -26.76 -24.00
C SER A 15 -54.39 -27.52 -24.26
N ALA A 16 -53.26 -26.84 -24.10
CA ALA A 16 -51.98 -27.48 -24.04
C ALA A 16 -51.53 -27.55 -22.58
N ALA A 17 -51.32 -28.75 -22.11
CA ALA A 17 -50.83 -29.09 -20.78
C ALA A 17 -49.46 -28.46 -20.54
N LEU A 18 -49.35 -27.61 -19.54
CA LEU A 18 -48.08 -27.07 -19.04
C LEU A 18 -47.34 -28.18 -18.25
N ILE A 19 -46.31 -28.72 -18.85
CA ILE A 19 -45.28 -29.48 -18.18
C ILE A 19 -44.36 -28.44 -17.51
N PRO A 20 -44.16 -28.49 -16.17
CA PRO A 20 -43.15 -27.62 -15.56
C PRO A 20 -41.75 -28.12 -15.94
N PHE A 21 -41.08 -27.43 -16.84
CA PHE A 21 -39.63 -27.56 -16.98
C PHE A 21 -38.99 -26.99 -15.71
N ALA A 22 -38.56 -27.86 -14.82
CA ALA A 22 -37.67 -27.51 -13.75
C ALA A 22 -36.31 -27.13 -14.39
N THR A 23 -36.08 -25.83 -14.61
CA THR A 23 -34.77 -25.32 -14.92
C THR A 23 -33.92 -25.39 -13.67
N ASN A 24 -33.15 -26.47 -13.53
CA ASN A 24 -31.99 -26.48 -12.67
C ASN A 24 -31.01 -25.45 -13.23
N ALA A 25 -31.18 -24.20 -12.84
CA ALA A 25 -30.10 -23.23 -12.96
C ALA A 25 -28.97 -23.72 -12.07
N PRO A 26 -27.74 -23.94 -12.58
CA PRO A 26 -26.62 -24.19 -11.72
C PRO A 26 -26.47 -22.94 -10.86
N ALA A 27 -26.60 -23.08 -9.55
CA ALA A 27 -26.22 -22.06 -8.61
C ALA A 27 -24.79 -21.67 -8.97
N ALA A 28 -24.62 -20.45 -9.46
CA ALA A 28 -23.31 -19.86 -9.61
C ALA A 28 -22.71 -19.86 -8.19
N ARG A 29 -21.91 -20.89 -7.90
CA ARG A 29 -20.96 -20.82 -6.82
C ARG A 29 -20.04 -19.67 -7.22
N THR A 30 -20.31 -18.50 -6.66
CA THR A 30 -19.26 -17.51 -6.47
C THR A 30 -18.17 -18.26 -5.72
N ALA A 31 -17.14 -18.66 -6.44
CA ALA A 31 -15.88 -19.08 -5.85
C ALA A 31 -15.38 -17.82 -5.13
N ALA A 32 -15.74 -17.71 -3.84
CA ALA A 32 -14.93 -16.94 -2.92
C ALA A 32 -13.55 -17.60 -3.06
N ALA A 33 -12.63 -16.92 -3.73
CA ALA A 33 -11.23 -17.26 -3.67
C ALA A 33 -10.94 -17.35 -2.18
N SER A 34 -10.65 -18.54 -1.69
CA SER A 34 -10.13 -18.72 -0.35
C SER A 34 -8.84 -17.93 -0.31
N GLU A 35 -8.89 -16.75 0.30
CA GLU A 35 -7.68 -16.03 0.68
C GLU A 35 -7.01 -16.94 1.72
N SER A 36 -6.14 -17.82 1.20
CA SER A 36 -5.46 -18.83 2.00
C SER A 36 -4.31 -18.14 2.73
N GLY A 37 -4.56 -17.72 3.95
CA GLY A 37 -3.54 -17.14 4.82
C GLY A 37 -4.10 -16.89 6.23
N THR A 38 -3.23 -16.80 7.21
CA THR A 38 -3.62 -16.43 8.57
C THR A 38 -4.07 -14.97 8.59
N PRO A 39 -5.31 -14.66 9.04
CA PRO A 39 -5.78 -13.28 9.16
C PRO A 39 -4.91 -12.50 10.15
N LEU A 40 -4.61 -11.26 9.82
CA LEU A 40 -3.89 -10.34 10.69
C LEU A 40 -4.85 -9.56 11.59
N GLY A 41 -4.41 -9.26 12.81
CA GLY A 41 -5.12 -8.36 13.71
C GLY A 41 -5.14 -6.92 13.18
N PRO A 42 -5.96 -6.02 13.78
CA PRO A 42 -6.05 -4.63 13.30
C PRO A 42 -4.73 -3.86 13.38
N VAL A 43 -3.93 -4.08 14.43
CA VAL A 43 -2.62 -3.44 14.60
C VAL A 43 -1.65 -3.94 13.56
N ASP A 44 -1.55 -5.27 13.41
CA ASP A 44 -0.68 -5.94 12.43
C ASP A 44 -1.06 -5.48 10.99
N THR A 45 -2.36 -5.41 10.68
CA THR A 45 -2.86 -4.93 9.38
C THR A 45 -2.46 -3.48 9.13
N TYR A 46 -2.59 -2.61 10.12
CA TYR A 46 -2.16 -1.21 10.03
C TYR A 46 -0.66 -1.10 9.80
N PHE A 47 0.13 -1.85 10.59
CA PHE A 47 1.59 -1.90 10.45
C PHE A 47 2.03 -2.35 9.05
N VAL A 48 1.52 -3.47 8.56
CA VAL A 48 1.82 -3.98 7.21
C VAL A 48 1.45 -2.97 6.14
N THR A 49 0.28 -2.36 6.26
CA THR A 49 -0.21 -1.33 5.35
C THR A 49 0.74 -0.14 5.24
N GLN A 50 1.12 0.45 6.39
CA GLN A 50 2.00 1.61 6.42
C GLN A 50 3.41 1.28 5.92
N THR A 51 3.96 0.15 6.32
CA THR A 51 5.30 -0.29 5.94
C THR A 51 5.38 -0.59 4.43
N SER A 52 4.38 -1.28 3.87
CA SER A 52 4.32 -1.60 2.43
C SER A 52 4.24 -0.36 1.54
N LEU A 53 3.61 0.72 2.01
CA LEU A 53 3.53 1.98 1.27
C LEU A 53 4.77 2.86 1.45
N GLY A 54 5.40 2.79 2.61
CA GLY A 54 6.61 3.54 2.90
C GLY A 54 7.79 3.13 2.03
N THR A 55 7.89 1.86 1.68
CA THR A 55 9.02 1.36 0.89
C THR A 55 9.12 1.99 -0.50
N PRO A 56 8.09 1.96 -1.37
CA PRO A 56 8.15 2.63 -2.67
C PRO A 56 8.45 4.12 -2.55
N PHE A 57 7.84 4.79 -1.57
CA PHE A 57 8.11 6.20 -1.28
C PHE A 57 9.59 6.46 -0.99
N GLN A 58 10.20 5.67 -0.10
CA GLN A 58 11.61 5.83 0.28
C GLN A 58 12.56 5.53 -0.86
N VAL A 59 12.26 4.53 -1.67
CA VAL A 59 13.05 4.20 -2.86
C VAL A 59 12.98 5.32 -3.90
N ASP A 60 11.80 5.86 -4.18
CA ASP A 60 11.63 6.88 -5.19
C ASP A 60 12.20 8.23 -4.74
N ALA A 61 11.95 8.68 -3.51
CA ALA A 61 12.56 9.88 -2.94
C ALA A 61 14.09 9.75 -2.85
N GLY A 62 14.59 8.59 -2.43
CA GLY A 62 16.03 8.29 -2.38
C GLY A 62 16.68 8.36 -3.76
N ARG A 63 16.06 7.82 -4.81
CA ARG A 63 16.57 7.91 -6.18
C ARG A 63 16.67 9.35 -6.67
N VAL A 64 15.71 10.21 -6.36
CA VAL A 64 15.79 11.64 -6.69
C VAL A 64 16.98 12.28 -6.01
N ALA A 65 17.13 12.08 -4.70
CA ALA A 65 18.23 12.66 -3.93
C ALA A 65 19.61 12.07 -4.31
N LEU A 66 19.67 10.79 -4.67
CA LEU A 66 20.89 10.16 -5.18
C LEU A 66 21.36 10.80 -6.50
N ALA A 67 20.43 11.10 -7.40
CA ALA A 67 20.71 11.69 -8.71
C ALA A 67 21.03 13.19 -8.65
N LYS A 68 20.40 13.93 -7.74
CA LYS A 68 20.38 15.40 -7.76
C LYS A 68 20.98 16.06 -6.51
N GLY A 69 21.21 15.31 -5.43
CA GLY A 69 21.76 15.83 -4.18
C GLY A 69 23.12 16.51 -4.38
N THR A 70 23.32 17.67 -3.76
CA THR A 70 24.50 18.50 -4.02
C THR A 70 25.74 17.98 -3.33
N THR A 71 25.61 17.33 -2.19
CA THR A 71 26.75 16.81 -1.41
C THR A 71 26.89 15.29 -1.49
N GLN A 72 28.12 14.78 -1.32
CA GLN A 72 28.35 13.36 -1.24
C GLN A 72 27.63 12.73 -0.03
N ALA A 73 27.51 13.46 1.08
CA ALA A 73 26.84 12.98 2.29
C ALA A 73 25.35 12.71 2.03
N ILE A 74 24.66 13.61 1.32
CA ILE A 74 23.25 13.44 0.93
C ILE A 74 23.08 12.27 -0.03
N ARG A 75 23.92 12.20 -1.08
CA ARG A 75 23.86 11.06 -2.03
C ARG A 75 24.14 9.71 -1.36
N SER A 76 25.11 9.64 -0.44
CA SER A 76 25.40 8.41 0.29
C SER A 76 24.26 8.00 1.22
N TYR A 77 23.61 8.97 1.86
CA TYR A 77 22.41 8.69 2.67
C TYR A 77 21.25 8.23 1.79
N ALA A 78 21.04 8.86 0.65
CA ALA A 78 19.99 8.48 -0.30
C ALA A 78 20.18 7.06 -0.85
N ASP A 79 21.42 6.66 -1.17
CA ASP A 79 21.76 5.29 -1.58
C ASP A 79 21.48 4.27 -0.47
N LEU A 80 21.84 4.62 0.78
CA LEU A 80 21.48 3.81 1.94
C LEU A 80 19.95 3.64 2.07
N MET A 81 19.16 4.71 1.87
CA MET A 81 17.70 4.62 1.95
C MET A 81 17.13 3.69 0.87
N VAL A 82 17.60 3.82 -0.36
CA VAL A 82 17.17 2.95 -1.47
C VAL A 82 17.48 1.48 -1.15
N SER A 83 18.72 1.15 -0.83
CA SER A 83 19.16 -0.24 -0.60
C SER A 83 18.53 -0.86 0.64
N SER A 84 18.46 -0.11 1.74
CA SER A 84 17.91 -0.57 2.99
C SER A 84 16.41 -0.83 2.90
N HIS A 85 15.63 0.08 2.28
CA HIS A 85 14.18 -0.11 2.17
C HIS A 85 13.79 -1.24 1.20
N ILE A 86 14.57 -1.51 0.16
CA ILE A 86 14.39 -2.71 -0.66
C ILE A 86 14.58 -3.97 0.20
N THR A 87 15.67 -4.04 0.97
CA THR A 87 15.96 -5.19 1.86
C THR A 87 14.87 -5.38 2.93
N VAL A 88 14.38 -4.30 3.53
CA VAL A 88 13.30 -4.35 4.53
C VAL A 88 12.00 -4.83 3.89
N ASN A 89 11.69 -4.39 2.68
CA ASN A 89 10.51 -4.86 1.94
C ASN A 89 10.57 -6.37 1.66
N ASP A 90 11.71 -6.86 1.19
CA ASP A 90 11.88 -8.29 0.89
C ASP A 90 11.72 -9.13 2.16
N ALA A 91 12.23 -8.66 3.30
CA ALA A 91 12.05 -9.31 4.59
C ALA A 91 10.56 -9.30 5.02
N LEU A 92 9.85 -8.18 4.85
CA LEU A 92 8.42 -8.09 5.13
C LEU A 92 7.61 -9.06 4.26
N LEU A 93 7.89 -9.10 2.96
CA LEU A 93 7.22 -10.01 2.03
C LEU A 93 7.44 -11.48 2.40
N ALA A 94 8.63 -11.84 2.90
CA ALA A 94 8.91 -13.18 3.40
C ALA A 94 8.04 -13.53 4.62
N VAL A 95 7.84 -12.60 5.55
CA VAL A 95 6.93 -12.75 6.71
C VAL A 95 5.49 -12.90 6.27
N LEU A 96 5.07 -12.17 5.22
CA LEU A 96 3.67 -12.16 4.75
C LEU A 96 3.29 -13.36 3.88
N LYS A 97 4.23 -14.21 3.49
CA LYS A 97 4.01 -15.30 2.52
C LYS A 97 2.83 -16.23 2.85
N ASN A 98 2.57 -16.46 4.15
CA ASN A 98 1.51 -17.35 4.64
C ASN A 98 0.39 -16.59 5.37
N LYS A 99 0.29 -15.27 5.19
CA LYS A 99 -0.70 -14.43 5.83
C LYS A 99 -1.74 -13.94 4.81
N ALA A 100 -2.94 -13.60 5.28
CA ALA A 100 -3.97 -13.07 4.42
C ALA A 100 -3.53 -11.75 3.77
N PRO A 101 -3.87 -11.50 2.49
CA PRO A 101 -3.49 -10.27 1.81
C PRO A 101 -4.03 -9.02 2.52
N VAL A 102 -3.18 -7.99 2.62
CA VAL A 102 -3.58 -6.68 3.14
C VAL A 102 -3.68 -5.72 1.96
N PRO A 103 -4.88 -5.21 1.63
CA PRO A 103 -5.03 -4.29 0.51
C PRO A 103 -4.33 -2.95 0.80
N PRO A 104 -3.54 -2.42 -0.16
CA PRO A 104 -2.84 -1.15 0.02
C PRO A 104 -3.84 0.03 0.04
N PRO A 105 -3.73 0.98 1.00
CA PRO A 105 -4.57 2.16 1.05
C PRO A 105 -4.21 3.16 -0.06
N THR A 106 -5.22 3.59 -0.81
CA THR A 106 -5.05 4.47 -1.98
C THR A 106 -4.68 5.91 -1.62
N LEU A 107 -5.17 6.45 -0.50
CA LEU A 107 -4.96 7.86 -0.10
C LEU A 107 -3.51 8.16 0.32
N LEU A 108 -2.88 7.29 1.07
CA LEU A 108 -1.50 7.48 1.51
C LEU A 108 -0.52 7.44 0.33
N LYS A 109 -0.81 6.60 -0.65
CA LYS A 109 -0.06 6.53 -1.91
C LYS A 109 -0.05 7.87 -2.66
N ALA A 110 -1.18 8.59 -2.69
CA ALA A 110 -1.27 9.91 -3.33
C ALA A 110 -0.41 10.97 -2.63
N SER A 111 -0.38 11.00 -1.30
CA SER A 111 0.46 11.91 -0.52
C SER A 111 1.96 11.68 -0.80
N TYR A 112 2.40 10.44 -0.81
CA TYR A 112 3.79 10.09 -1.12
C TYR A 112 4.18 10.45 -2.56
N ALA A 113 3.29 10.20 -3.52
CA ALA A 113 3.50 10.59 -4.91
C ALA A 113 3.66 12.10 -5.07
N THR A 114 2.86 12.90 -4.35
CA THR A 114 2.98 14.36 -4.34
C THR A 114 4.35 14.79 -3.80
N THR A 115 4.82 14.22 -2.69
CA THR A 115 6.12 14.54 -2.12
C THR A 115 7.26 14.19 -3.07
N VAL A 116 7.24 13.01 -3.70
CA VAL A 116 8.25 12.63 -4.69
C VAL A 116 8.22 13.57 -5.89
N SER A 117 7.03 13.93 -6.38
CA SER A 117 6.88 14.89 -7.48
C SER A 117 7.47 16.27 -7.14
N SER A 118 7.26 16.78 -5.92
CA SER A 118 7.89 18.03 -5.48
C SER A 118 9.40 17.94 -5.55
N LEU A 119 10.00 16.91 -4.95
CA LEU A 119 11.46 16.69 -5.00
C LEU A 119 12.00 16.57 -6.43
N GLN A 120 11.25 15.99 -7.36
CA GLN A 120 11.64 15.89 -8.77
C GLN A 120 11.76 17.27 -9.46
N HIS A 121 10.97 18.26 -9.03
CA HIS A 121 10.98 19.61 -9.59
C HIS A 121 11.97 20.55 -8.87
N GLU A 122 12.48 20.16 -7.72
CA GLU A 122 13.47 20.89 -6.94
C GLU A 122 14.90 20.60 -7.40
N SER A 123 15.85 21.44 -6.98
CA SER A 123 17.28 21.28 -7.23
C SER A 123 18.12 22.08 -6.23
N GLY A 124 19.42 21.80 -6.19
CA GLY A 124 20.34 22.51 -5.32
C GLY A 124 20.03 22.33 -3.84
N SER A 125 20.33 23.35 -3.05
CA SER A 125 20.13 23.32 -1.59
C SER A 125 18.66 23.19 -1.17
N THR A 126 17.71 23.64 -1.99
CA THR A 126 16.29 23.47 -1.71
C THR A 126 15.91 22.00 -1.71
N LEU A 127 16.32 21.26 -2.74
CA LEU A 127 16.10 19.80 -2.80
C LEU A 127 16.73 19.09 -1.61
N ASP A 128 17.99 19.44 -1.28
CA ASP A 128 18.71 18.81 -0.17
C ASP A 128 17.98 19.02 1.15
N ALA A 129 17.60 20.27 1.46
CA ALA A 129 16.90 20.62 2.69
C ALA A 129 15.51 19.96 2.80
N ASP A 130 14.76 19.93 1.70
CA ASP A 130 13.42 19.32 1.69
C ASP A 130 13.49 17.81 1.78
N TYR A 131 14.45 17.18 1.10
CA TYR A 131 14.70 15.75 1.23
C TYR A 131 15.08 15.38 2.66
N VAL A 132 16.09 16.05 3.26
CA VAL A 132 16.56 15.74 4.62
C VAL A 132 15.45 15.98 5.65
N ARG A 133 14.71 17.09 5.55
CA ARG A 133 13.55 17.35 6.42
C ARG A 133 12.49 16.27 6.29
N GLY A 134 12.18 15.86 5.07
CA GLY A 134 11.25 14.76 4.79
C GLY A 134 11.71 13.45 5.42
N GLN A 135 13.02 13.14 5.32
CA GLN A 135 13.60 11.95 5.93
C GLN A 135 13.51 11.97 7.45
N VAL A 136 13.84 13.08 8.11
CA VAL A 136 13.71 13.21 9.58
C VAL A 136 12.26 12.94 10.02
N ASN A 137 11.28 13.53 9.34
CA ASN A 137 9.88 13.35 9.67
C ASN A 137 9.41 11.90 9.44
N TYR A 138 9.78 11.33 8.29
CA TYR A 138 9.43 9.96 7.96
C TYR A 138 10.04 8.96 8.94
N GLN A 139 11.34 9.05 9.22
CA GLN A 139 12.00 8.08 10.11
C GLN A 139 11.50 8.18 11.56
N LYS A 140 11.12 9.37 12.04
CA LYS A 140 10.45 9.52 13.35
C LYS A 140 9.11 8.79 13.38
N ALA A 141 8.27 9.02 12.38
CA ALA A 141 6.97 8.36 12.28
C ALA A 141 7.11 6.85 12.12
N ASN A 142 8.10 6.42 11.34
CA ASN A 142 8.37 5.01 11.10
C ASN A 142 8.89 4.30 12.36
N ALA A 143 9.78 4.92 13.14
CA ALA A 143 10.23 4.37 14.42
C ALA A 143 9.03 4.17 15.38
N ALA A 144 8.17 5.17 15.51
CA ALA A 144 6.97 5.08 16.34
C ALA A 144 6.00 3.99 15.87
N LEU A 145 5.85 3.79 14.55
CA LEU A 145 5.05 2.70 13.97
C LEU A 145 5.58 1.32 14.37
N TYR A 146 6.91 1.12 14.28
CA TYR A 146 7.54 -0.14 14.65
C TYR A 146 7.47 -0.39 16.18
N GLU A 147 7.69 0.63 17.00
CA GLU A 147 7.51 0.55 18.45
C GLU A 147 6.06 0.19 18.82
N TYR A 148 5.09 0.76 18.11
CA TYR A 148 3.67 0.46 18.32
C TYR A 148 3.33 -1.00 17.98
N GLU A 149 3.86 -1.53 16.86
CA GLU A 149 3.72 -2.93 16.48
C GLU A 149 4.33 -3.86 17.53
N ILE A 150 5.55 -3.58 17.99
CA ILE A 150 6.23 -4.36 19.02
C ILE A 150 5.39 -4.45 20.30
N ALA A 151 4.79 -3.33 20.70
CA ALA A 151 4.00 -3.26 21.94
C ALA A 151 2.61 -3.90 21.80
N ASN A 152 1.92 -3.68 20.68
CA ASN A 152 0.48 -3.92 20.55
C ASN A 152 0.11 -4.94 19.45
N GLY A 153 1.02 -5.31 18.57
CA GLY A 153 0.81 -6.33 17.54
C GLY A 153 0.49 -7.69 18.15
N THR A 154 -0.27 -8.49 17.44
CA THR A 154 -0.69 -9.82 17.86
C THR A 154 0.01 -10.95 17.10
N ASP A 155 0.55 -10.65 15.92
CA ASP A 155 1.27 -11.61 15.09
C ASP A 155 2.74 -11.70 15.54
N PRO A 156 3.23 -12.87 15.98
CA PRO A 156 4.58 -13.00 16.54
C PRO A 156 5.69 -12.78 15.50
N ASP A 157 5.43 -13.11 14.22
CA ASP A 157 6.43 -12.94 13.16
C ASP A 157 6.58 -11.47 12.80
N LEU A 158 5.48 -10.71 12.75
CA LEU A 158 5.51 -9.27 12.52
C LEU A 158 6.15 -8.52 13.68
N LYS A 159 5.89 -8.93 14.92
CA LYS A 159 6.58 -8.37 16.11
C LYS A 159 8.08 -8.62 16.05
N THR A 160 8.49 -9.83 15.68
CA THR A 160 9.92 -10.17 15.51
C THR A 160 10.54 -9.34 14.39
N PHE A 161 9.90 -9.25 13.23
CA PHE A 161 10.33 -8.40 12.14
C PHE A 161 10.49 -6.93 12.57
N ALA A 162 9.53 -6.41 13.33
CA ALA A 162 9.58 -5.05 13.82
C ALA A 162 10.75 -4.83 14.81
N GLN A 163 10.99 -5.78 15.74
CA GLN A 163 12.10 -5.73 16.69
C GLN A 163 13.47 -5.75 15.99
N GLU A 164 13.64 -6.59 14.96
CA GLU A 164 14.89 -6.69 14.20
C GLU A 164 15.15 -5.49 13.28
N THR A 165 14.08 -4.82 12.83
CA THR A 165 14.18 -3.70 11.89
C THR A 165 14.29 -2.34 12.60
N LEU A 166 13.70 -2.16 13.76
CA LEU A 166 13.67 -0.88 14.50
C LEU A 166 15.08 -0.26 14.71
N PRO A 167 16.13 -0.99 15.07
CA PRO A 167 17.48 -0.40 15.20
C PRO A 167 18.00 0.22 13.90
N LYS A 168 17.66 -0.33 12.74
CA LYS A 168 18.04 0.22 11.42
C LYS A 168 17.32 1.55 11.18
N ILE A 169 16.03 1.63 11.50
CA ILE A 169 15.24 2.86 11.37
C ILE A 169 15.79 3.95 12.29
N GLN A 170 16.17 3.60 13.50
CA GLN A 170 16.79 4.53 14.46
C GLN A 170 18.17 5.05 13.96
N ASP A 171 18.98 4.20 13.34
CA ASP A 171 20.23 4.64 12.68
C ASP A 171 19.95 5.57 11.48
N HIS A 172 18.94 5.25 10.66
CA HIS A 172 18.50 6.13 9.56
C HIS A 172 18.09 7.52 10.09
N LEU A 173 17.31 7.57 11.17
CA LEU A 173 16.91 8.81 11.82
C LEU A 173 18.12 9.59 12.33
N ALA A 174 19.05 8.94 13.03
CA ALA A 174 20.24 9.59 13.55
C ALA A 174 21.12 10.20 12.45
N ARG A 175 21.25 9.52 11.32
CA ARG A 175 21.96 10.03 10.13
C ARG A 175 21.24 11.21 9.49
N ALA A 176 19.91 11.15 9.35
CA ALA A 176 19.11 12.26 8.82
C ALA A 176 19.23 13.51 9.69
N LEU A 177 19.15 13.36 11.03
CA LEU A 177 19.34 14.45 11.98
C LEU A 177 20.75 15.07 11.87
N LYS A 178 21.78 14.26 11.66
CA LYS A 178 23.15 14.75 11.45
C LYS A 178 23.27 15.56 10.16
N LEU A 179 22.65 15.10 9.07
CA LEU A 179 22.60 15.86 7.81
C LEU A 179 21.87 17.19 8.02
N GLN A 180 20.71 17.18 8.67
CA GLN A 180 19.93 18.39 8.94
C GLN A 180 20.70 19.41 9.79
N ALA A 181 21.55 18.95 10.70
CA ALA A 181 22.39 19.85 11.50
C ALA A 181 23.54 20.48 10.70
N ALA A 182 24.01 19.81 9.64
CA ALA A 182 25.08 20.27 8.78
C ALA A 182 24.63 21.30 7.71
N GLU A 183 23.31 21.42 7.47
CA GLU A 183 22.72 22.39 6.54
C GLU A 183 22.51 23.80 7.14
N LYS A 184 22.74 23.95 8.44
CA LYS A 184 22.65 25.24 9.16
C LYS A 184 23.96 25.96 9.17
#